data_c2b9bf06e2da065e1a7464e36f0fad2f
#
_entry.id   c2b9bf06e2da065e1a7464e36f0fad2f
#
_cell.length_a   1.000
_cell.length_b   1.000
_cell.length_c   1.000
_cell.angle_alpha   90.00
_cell.angle_beta   90.00
_cell.angle_gamma   90.00
#
_symmetry.space_group_name_H-M   'P 1'
#
loop_
_entity.id
_entity.type
_entity.pdbx_description
1 polymer ?
#
loop_
_entity_poly.entity_id
_entity_poly.type
_entity_poly.pdbx_seq_one_letter_code
_entity_poly.pdbx_strand_id
1 'polypeptide(L)'
;EQYGNNGSSNGQSSGKCPFVHGGSTSPDTSPLKWWPKRLNLDILHQHDEKTNPYSKDFDYREEVKKLDFKALENDMHDLMTTPQSWWPADWGHYGGLMIRMAWHAAGTYRVADGRGGAGTGNLRFAPLNSWPDNGNLDKARRLLWPIKKKYGNKISWADLFILAGNIAYESMGLKTYGFSYGRPDIWHPEIDIYWGPEDEIMAPSENRYEDLEDTSTLETPLGATHMGLIYVNPEGVNGKPDPMKTALHVRETFARMAMNDEETAALTAGGHTVGKALSLIHISEPTRLGMI
;
A
#
# COMPACT_ATOMS: atom_id res chain seq x y z
N GLU A 1 -56.90 -3.39 40.51
CA GLU A 1 -56.05 -2.20 40.76
C GLU A 1 -55.13 -1.98 39.60
N GLN A 2 -55.42 -0.93 38.82
CA GLN A 2 -54.66 -0.54 37.62
C GLN A 2 -53.53 0.37 38.04
N TYR A 3 -52.33 0.06 37.63
CA TYR A 3 -51.24 1.03 37.63
C TYR A 3 -51.02 1.54 36.22
N GLY A 4 -51.22 2.85 36.09
CA GLY A 4 -51.00 3.55 34.86
C GLY A 4 -49.50 3.71 34.54
N ASN A 5 -49.20 3.50 33.25
CA ASN A 5 -47.86 3.62 32.72
C ASN A 5 -47.67 5.02 32.15
N ASN A 6 -47.00 5.88 32.89
CA ASN A 6 -46.57 7.20 32.39
C ASN A 6 -45.30 7.05 31.58
N GLY A 7 -45.47 7.07 30.27
CA GLY A 7 -44.36 7.11 29.32
C GLY A 7 -43.63 8.46 29.37
N SER A 8 -42.47 8.48 29.98
CA SER A 8 -41.52 9.57 29.88
C SER A 8 -40.70 9.36 28.59
N SER A 9 -40.96 10.17 27.60
CA SER A 9 -40.14 10.26 26.40
C SER A 9 -38.81 10.94 26.73
N ASN A 10 -37.83 10.12 27.08
CA ASN A 10 -36.45 10.60 27.09
C ASN A 10 -35.98 10.77 25.66
N GLY A 11 -35.94 11.97 25.17
CA GLY A 11 -35.21 12.36 23.99
C GLY A 11 -33.74 12.03 24.18
N GLN A 12 -33.31 10.88 23.69
CA GLN A 12 -31.88 10.63 23.47
C GLN A 12 -31.44 11.57 22.37
N SER A 13 -30.73 12.64 22.77
CA SER A 13 -29.86 13.32 21.86
C SER A 13 -28.85 12.31 21.38
N SER A 14 -28.98 11.85 20.15
CA SER A 14 -27.95 11.07 19.48
C SER A 14 -26.74 11.99 19.33
N GLY A 15 -25.88 12.00 20.33
CA GLY A 15 -24.57 12.59 20.23
C GLY A 15 -23.85 11.83 19.12
N LYS A 16 -23.80 12.45 17.94
CA LYS A 16 -22.96 11.93 16.86
C LYS A 16 -21.55 11.85 17.42
N CYS A 17 -21.01 10.66 17.50
CA CYS A 17 -19.61 10.47 17.85
C CYS A 17 -18.80 11.35 16.88
N PRO A 18 -17.98 12.30 17.37
CA PRO A 18 -17.25 13.21 16.49
C PRO A 18 -16.22 12.53 15.59
N PHE A 19 -16.07 11.22 15.71
CA PHE A 19 -15.12 10.42 14.98
C PHE A 19 -15.73 9.51 13.91
N VAL A 20 -17.04 9.58 13.68
CA VAL A 20 -17.67 8.84 12.58
C VAL A 20 -17.53 9.67 11.33
N HIS A 21 -16.45 9.46 10.62
CA HIS A 21 -16.20 10.09 9.34
C HIS A 21 -16.60 9.16 8.22
N GLY A 22 -17.42 9.60 7.32
CA GLY A 22 -17.81 9.00 6.08
C GLY A 22 -18.09 7.50 6.13
N GLY A 23 -19.21 7.11 5.69
CA GLY A 23 -19.56 5.70 5.66
C GLY A 23 -18.71 4.94 4.66
N SER A 24 -18.42 3.72 4.99
CA SER A 24 -18.01 2.73 4.01
C SER A 24 -18.98 2.70 2.86
N THR A 25 -18.49 2.48 1.66
CA THR A 25 -19.31 2.27 0.47
C THR A 25 -20.15 0.98 0.57
N SER A 26 -19.71 0.04 1.40
CA SER A 26 -20.45 -1.16 1.75
C SER A 26 -20.49 -1.34 3.26
N PRO A 27 -21.68 -1.44 3.87
CA PRO A 27 -21.79 -1.69 5.31
C PRO A 27 -21.10 -2.98 5.74
N ASP A 28 -20.99 -3.95 4.86
CA ASP A 28 -20.40 -5.26 5.17
C ASP A 28 -18.89 -5.28 5.07
N THR A 29 -18.31 -4.30 4.39
CA THR A 29 -16.85 -4.20 4.20
C THR A 29 -16.21 -3.13 5.07
N SER A 30 -16.97 -2.41 5.89
CA SER A 30 -16.44 -1.38 6.77
C SER A 30 -15.68 -1.96 7.95
N PRO A 31 -14.44 -1.56 8.19
CA PRO A 31 -13.73 -1.90 9.42
C PRO A 31 -14.39 -1.31 10.67
N LEU A 32 -15.22 -0.29 10.50
CA LEU A 32 -15.93 0.37 11.59
C LEU A 32 -17.13 -0.41 12.08
N LYS A 33 -17.63 -1.36 11.29
CA LYS A 33 -18.81 -2.14 11.63
C LYS A 33 -18.64 -3.00 12.87
N TRP A 34 -17.33 -3.42 13.36
CA TRP A 34 -17.22 -4.37 14.15
C TRP A 34 -16.23 -4.59 15.14
N TRP A 35 -16.26 -4.55 16.24
CA TRP A 35 -15.50 -5.01 17.36
C TRP A 35 -16.16 -6.25 18.01
N PRO A 36 -15.39 -7.32 18.35
CA PRO A 36 -13.93 -7.51 18.33
C PRO A 36 -13.35 -8.10 17.03
N LYS A 37 -14.17 -8.35 16.00
CA LYS A 37 -13.74 -9.06 14.79
C LYS A 37 -13.01 -8.21 13.76
N ARG A 38 -12.90 -6.89 13.99
CA ARG A 38 -12.24 -5.96 13.06
C ARG A 38 -11.47 -4.91 13.83
N LEU A 39 -10.35 -4.45 13.26
CA LEU A 39 -9.59 -3.35 13.83
C LEU A 39 -10.43 -2.08 13.86
N ASN A 40 -10.52 -1.45 15.01
CA ASN A 40 -11.04 -0.11 15.09
C ASN A 40 -9.94 0.87 14.67
N LEU A 41 -10.01 1.35 13.43
CA LEU A 41 -9.07 2.30 12.86
C LEU A 41 -9.48 3.76 13.04
N ASP A 42 -10.59 4.04 13.71
CA ASP A 42 -11.11 5.41 13.91
C ASP A 42 -10.10 6.33 14.59
N ILE A 43 -9.28 5.77 15.47
CA ILE A 43 -8.21 6.54 16.13
C ILE A 43 -7.24 7.16 15.14
N LEU A 44 -7.04 6.57 13.98
CA LEU A 44 -6.15 7.09 12.95
C LEU A 44 -6.73 8.32 12.25
N HIS A 45 -8.06 8.50 12.35
CA HIS A 45 -8.80 9.54 11.64
C HIS A 45 -9.21 10.73 12.52
N GLN A 46 -8.93 10.68 13.82
CA GLN A 46 -9.38 11.73 14.76
C GLN A 46 -8.91 13.16 14.43
N HIS A 47 -7.91 13.29 13.57
CA HIS A 47 -7.33 14.58 13.18
C HIS A 47 -7.28 14.82 11.67
N ASP A 48 -7.98 14.03 10.89
CA ASP A 48 -7.93 14.04 9.42
C ASP A 48 -8.07 15.46 8.81
N GLU A 49 -9.02 16.23 9.28
CA GLU A 49 -9.23 17.61 8.80
C GLU A 49 -8.04 18.54 9.09
N LYS A 50 -7.24 18.22 10.12
CA LYS A 50 -6.11 19.04 10.56
C LYS A 50 -4.79 18.61 9.95
N THR A 51 -4.73 17.42 9.39
CA THR A 51 -3.49 16.85 8.88
C THR A 51 -3.12 17.36 7.49
N ASN A 52 -4.09 17.85 6.74
CA ASN A 52 -3.83 18.43 5.42
C ASN A 52 -3.12 19.80 5.57
N PRO A 53 -1.87 19.93 5.10
CA PRO A 53 -1.11 21.18 5.21
C PRO A 53 -1.49 22.23 4.18
N TYR A 54 -2.35 21.87 3.22
CA TYR A 54 -2.69 22.75 2.10
C TYR A 54 -3.98 23.55 2.35
N SER A 55 -4.07 24.70 1.71
CA SER A 55 -5.33 25.43 1.65
C SER A 55 -6.41 24.67 0.87
N LYS A 56 -7.66 25.06 1.06
CA LYS A 56 -8.79 24.45 0.34
C LYS A 56 -8.72 24.67 -1.18
N ASP A 57 -8.03 25.72 -1.61
CA ASP A 57 -7.89 26.11 -3.01
C ASP A 57 -6.65 25.47 -3.67
N PHE A 58 -5.90 24.64 -2.95
CA PHE A 58 -4.73 23.99 -3.49
C PHE A 58 -5.12 22.92 -4.51
N ASP A 59 -4.67 23.09 -5.73
CA ASP A 59 -4.81 22.09 -6.82
C ASP A 59 -3.44 21.54 -7.20
N TYR A 60 -3.19 20.30 -6.84
CA TYR A 60 -1.93 19.63 -7.16
C TYR A 60 -1.68 19.52 -8.67
N ARG A 61 -2.74 19.30 -9.47
CA ARG A 61 -2.59 19.16 -10.93
C ARG A 61 -2.14 20.46 -11.60
N GLU A 62 -2.52 21.60 -11.03
CA GLU A 62 -1.99 22.89 -11.46
C GLU A 62 -0.59 23.17 -10.89
N GLU A 63 -0.31 22.71 -9.68
CA GLU A 63 0.99 22.93 -9.05
C GLU A 63 2.10 22.12 -9.73
N VAL A 64 1.83 20.87 -10.11
CA VAL A 64 2.81 20.00 -10.77
C VAL A 64 3.24 20.51 -12.14
N LYS A 65 2.42 21.30 -12.83
CA LYS A 65 2.80 21.93 -14.11
C LYS A 65 3.96 22.93 -13.99
N LYS A 66 4.21 23.40 -12.77
CA LYS A 66 5.32 24.33 -12.46
C LYS A 66 6.64 23.61 -12.16
N LEU A 67 6.63 22.27 -12.24
CA LEU A 67 7.79 21.45 -11.94
C LEU A 67 8.78 21.47 -13.10
N ASP A 68 10.06 21.60 -12.79
CA ASP A 68 11.12 21.28 -13.73
C ASP A 68 11.33 19.75 -13.74
N PHE A 69 10.64 19.10 -14.67
CA PHE A 69 10.65 17.64 -14.77
C PHE A 69 12.05 17.10 -15.04
N LYS A 70 12.82 17.78 -15.89
CA LYS A 70 14.17 17.31 -16.23
C LYS A 70 15.14 17.43 -15.04
N ALA A 71 15.03 18.49 -14.28
CA ALA A 71 15.84 18.64 -13.07
C ALA A 71 15.46 17.58 -12.03
N LEU A 72 14.15 17.27 -11.86
CA LEU A 72 13.70 16.21 -10.97
C LEU A 72 14.23 14.84 -11.39
N GLU A 73 14.11 14.49 -12.67
CA GLU A 73 14.62 13.23 -13.21
C GLU A 73 16.12 13.08 -12.97
N ASN A 74 16.90 14.13 -13.21
CA ASN A 74 18.34 14.12 -12.97
C ASN A 74 18.66 13.88 -11.48
N ASP A 75 17.99 14.60 -10.57
CA ASP A 75 18.18 14.37 -9.12
C ASP A 75 17.81 12.93 -8.70
N MET A 76 16.79 12.37 -9.33
CA MET A 76 16.38 10.98 -9.07
C MET A 76 17.41 9.99 -9.61
N HIS A 77 17.97 10.21 -10.79
CA HIS A 77 19.09 9.40 -11.32
C HIS A 77 20.31 9.45 -10.41
N ASP A 78 20.68 10.64 -9.94
CA ASP A 78 21.80 10.81 -9.01
C ASP A 78 21.54 10.05 -7.70
N LEU A 79 20.31 10.09 -7.18
CA LEU A 79 19.92 9.34 -5.98
C LEU A 79 20.15 7.85 -6.15
N MET A 80 19.82 7.28 -7.32
CA MET A 80 19.92 5.83 -7.54
C MET A 80 21.34 5.29 -7.33
N THR A 81 22.36 6.09 -7.62
CA THR A 81 23.78 5.70 -7.60
C THR A 81 24.62 6.40 -6.54
N THR A 82 23.99 7.10 -5.59
CA THR A 82 24.65 7.81 -4.49
C THR A 82 24.35 7.16 -3.14
N PRO A 83 25.05 6.07 -2.76
CA PRO A 83 24.83 5.36 -1.52
C PRO A 83 24.99 6.25 -0.29
N GLN A 84 24.06 6.13 0.65
CA GLN A 84 24.10 6.83 1.93
C GLN A 84 24.70 5.94 3.02
N SER A 85 25.54 6.50 3.89
CA SER A 85 26.20 5.75 4.96
C SER A 85 25.22 5.12 5.96
N TRP A 86 24.07 5.76 6.17
CA TRP A 86 23.02 5.29 7.08
C TRP A 86 22.14 4.20 6.48
N TRP A 87 22.15 4.03 5.14
CA TRP A 87 21.42 3.00 4.41
C TRP A 87 22.21 2.62 3.15
N PRO A 88 23.07 1.62 3.20
CA PRO A 88 23.88 1.21 2.05
C PRO A 88 23.00 0.73 0.89
N ALA A 89 23.39 1.07 -0.32
CA ALA A 89 22.75 0.58 -1.52
C ALA A 89 23.27 -0.81 -1.91
N ASP A 90 22.37 -1.67 -2.40
CA ASP A 90 22.73 -2.97 -2.94
C ASP A 90 23.57 -2.77 -4.20
N TRP A 91 24.77 -3.33 -4.22
CA TRP A 91 25.70 -3.17 -5.35
C TRP A 91 25.95 -1.71 -5.76
N GLY A 92 25.78 -0.77 -4.83
CA GLY A 92 25.90 0.65 -5.08
C GLY A 92 24.72 1.32 -5.75
N HIS A 93 23.58 0.62 -5.86
CA HIS A 93 22.41 1.12 -6.56
C HIS A 93 21.10 0.87 -5.77
N TYR A 94 20.26 1.90 -5.64
CA TYR A 94 18.98 1.79 -4.93
C TYR A 94 17.81 1.28 -5.79
N GLY A 95 18.03 0.94 -7.04
CA GLY A 95 16.97 0.59 -7.98
C GLY A 95 16.03 -0.50 -7.49
N GLY A 96 16.56 -1.61 -6.99
CA GLY A 96 15.71 -2.70 -6.46
C GLY A 96 14.79 -2.25 -5.33
N LEU A 97 15.30 -1.43 -4.39
CA LEU A 97 14.49 -0.87 -3.30
C LEU A 97 13.40 0.07 -3.82
N MET A 98 13.71 0.91 -4.80
CA MET A 98 12.75 1.88 -5.36
C MET A 98 11.69 1.20 -6.22
N ILE A 99 12.04 0.19 -7.01
CA ILE A 99 11.09 -0.63 -7.77
C ILE A 99 10.13 -1.34 -6.82
N ARG A 100 10.67 -1.97 -5.76
CA ARG A 100 9.86 -2.61 -4.74
C ARG A 100 8.89 -1.63 -4.09
N MET A 101 9.35 -0.43 -3.72
CA MET A 101 8.48 0.61 -3.15
C MET A 101 7.36 1.02 -4.11
N ALA A 102 7.67 1.24 -5.39
CA ALA A 102 6.69 1.61 -6.40
C ALA A 102 5.63 0.50 -6.57
N TRP A 103 6.07 -0.75 -6.64
CA TRP A 103 5.16 -1.88 -6.69
C TRP A 103 4.28 -1.99 -5.44
N HIS A 104 4.85 -1.85 -4.25
CA HIS A 104 4.10 -1.94 -3.00
C HIS A 104 3.16 -0.75 -2.78
N ALA A 105 3.45 0.39 -3.38
CA ALA A 105 2.50 1.51 -3.43
C ALA A 105 1.32 1.22 -4.38
N ALA A 106 1.55 0.50 -5.48
CA ALA A 106 0.55 0.21 -6.49
C ALA A 106 -0.25 -1.08 -6.23
N GLY A 107 0.40 -2.11 -5.68
CA GLY A 107 -0.12 -3.47 -5.56
C GLY A 107 -1.21 -3.68 -4.51
N THR A 108 -1.70 -2.61 -3.90
CA THR A 108 -2.89 -2.63 -3.02
C THR A 108 -4.19 -2.41 -3.77
N TYR A 109 -4.13 -2.17 -5.08
CA TYR A 109 -5.33 -1.93 -5.88
C TYR A 109 -6.22 -3.17 -5.94
N ARG A 110 -7.54 -2.93 -5.84
CA ARG A 110 -8.58 -3.96 -5.94
C ARG A 110 -9.63 -3.56 -6.94
N VAL A 111 -9.85 -4.41 -7.94
CA VAL A 111 -10.84 -4.15 -8.99
C VAL A 111 -12.29 -4.23 -8.48
N ALA A 112 -12.52 -5.03 -7.44
CA ALA A 112 -13.86 -5.26 -6.92
C ALA A 112 -14.52 -4.00 -6.33
N ASP A 113 -13.75 -3.13 -5.70
CA ASP A 113 -14.24 -1.87 -5.11
C ASP A 113 -13.46 -0.62 -5.60
N GLY A 114 -12.47 -0.79 -6.46
CA GLY A 114 -11.66 0.28 -7.02
C GLY A 114 -10.74 0.99 -6.02
N ARG A 115 -10.51 0.39 -4.86
CA ARG A 115 -9.71 0.97 -3.78
C ARG A 115 -8.26 0.54 -3.84
N GLY A 116 -7.44 1.20 -3.04
CA GLY A 116 -6.00 0.97 -3.02
C GLY A 116 -5.27 1.58 -4.22
N GLY A 117 -4.09 1.07 -4.48
CA GLY A 117 -3.25 1.54 -5.58
C GLY A 117 -2.42 2.78 -5.27
N ALA A 118 -1.71 3.25 -6.27
CA ALA A 118 -0.71 4.29 -6.13
C ALA A 118 -1.24 5.73 -6.17
N GLY A 119 -2.55 5.91 -6.31
CA GLY A 119 -3.14 7.21 -6.63
C GLY A 119 -3.03 8.29 -5.56
N THR A 120 -2.76 7.92 -4.31
CA THR A 120 -2.89 8.82 -3.16
C THR A 120 -1.65 8.88 -2.25
N GLY A 121 -0.63 8.07 -2.53
CA GLY A 121 0.56 7.96 -1.67
C GLY A 121 0.28 7.29 -0.33
N ASN A 122 -0.69 6.39 -0.28
CA ASN A 122 -1.22 5.74 0.92
C ASN A 122 -0.18 4.90 1.68
N LEU A 123 0.88 4.44 1.03
CA LEU A 123 2.00 3.72 1.66
C LEU A 123 2.66 4.47 2.83
N ARG A 124 2.40 5.77 2.99
CA ARG A 124 2.91 6.56 4.11
C ARG A 124 2.21 6.29 5.44
N PHE A 125 1.01 5.71 5.41
CA PHE A 125 0.11 5.63 6.55
C PHE A 125 -0.10 4.20 7.05
N ALA A 126 -0.42 4.10 8.36
CA ALA A 126 -0.88 2.86 8.94
C ALA A 126 -2.28 2.48 8.39
N PRO A 127 -2.62 1.18 8.32
CA PRO A 127 -1.77 0.04 8.70
C PRO A 127 -0.74 -0.37 7.62
N LEU A 128 -0.88 0.15 6.40
CA LEU A 128 -0.13 -0.28 5.24
C LEU A 128 1.40 -0.17 5.42
N ASN A 129 1.85 0.94 6.00
CA ASN A 129 3.29 1.19 6.22
C ASN A 129 3.93 0.27 7.27
N SER A 130 3.13 -0.46 8.04
CA SER A 130 3.59 -1.40 9.06
C SER A 130 3.44 -2.86 8.67
N TRP A 131 2.95 -3.15 7.48
CA TRP A 131 2.89 -4.51 7.00
C TRP A 131 4.28 -5.14 6.92
N PRO A 132 4.45 -6.43 7.27
CA PRO A 132 5.73 -7.13 7.16
C PRO A 132 6.33 -7.03 5.76
N ASP A 133 5.51 -7.14 4.74
CA ASP A 133 5.91 -7.05 3.34
C ASP A 133 6.38 -5.63 2.93
N ASN A 134 6.06 -4.62 3.72
CA ASN A 134 6.50 -3.24 3.55
C ASN A 134 7.71 -2.87 4.42
N GLY A 135 8.37 -3.86 5.03
CA GLY A 135 9.57 -3.65 5.82
C GLY A 135 10.65 -2.90 5.02
N ASN A 136 11.29 -1.94 5.67
CA ASN A 136 12.33 -1.07 5.10
C ASN A 136 11.89 -0.07 4.00
N LEU A 137 10.62 -0.02 3.61
CA LEU A 137 10.15 1.00 2.68
C LEU A 137 10.10 2.41 3.30
N ASP A 138 10.11 2.53 4.61
CA ASP A 138 10.35 3.79 5.30
C ASP A 138 11.75 4.37 4.97
N LYS A 139 12.75 3.52 4.74
CA LYS A 139 14.09 3.93 4.31
C LYS A 139 14.08 4.45 2.88
N ALA A 140 13.33 3.79 1.99
CA ALA A 140 13.13 4.30 0.63
C ALA A 140 12.51 5.72 0.64
N ARG A 141 11.47 5.93 1.44
CA ARG A 141 10.88 7.27 1.63
C ARG A 141 11.88 8.27 2.20
N ARG A 142 12.70 7.85 3.17
CA ARG A 142 13.73 8.71 3.74
C ARG A 142 14.81 9.09 2.73
N LEU A 143 15.18 8.18 1.83
CA LEU A 143 16.08 8.48 0.71
C LEU A 143 15.50 9.50 -0.24
N LEU A 144 14.19 9.46 -0.51
CA LEU A 144 13.47 10.42 -1.36
C LEU A 144 13.24 11.78 -0.68
N TRP A 145 13.37 11.86 0.65
CA TRP A 145 13.04 13.09 1.37
C TRP A 145 13.79 14.33 0.93
N PRO A 146 15.11 14.30 0.64
CA PRO A 146 15.83 15.47 0.11
C PRO A 146 15.22 16.00 -1.20
N ILE A 147 14.80 15.12 -2.08
CA ILE A 147 14.13 15.47 -3.35
C ILE A 147 12.77 16.07 -3.07
N LYS A 148 11.94 15.41 -2.25
CA LYS A 148 10.64 15.93 -1.84
C LYS A 148 10.76 17.32 -1.22
N LYS A 149 11.77 17.53 -0.40
CA LYS A 149 12.04 18.83 0.24
C LYS A 149 12.48 19.91 -0.75
N LYS A 150 13.28 19.54 -1.76
CA LYS A 150 13.74 20.46 -2.81
C LYS A 150 12.59 20.96 -3.68
N TYR A 151 11.70 20.06 -4.10
CA TYR A 151 10.61 20.39 -5.01
C TYR A 151 9.30 20.77 -4.31
N GLY A 152 9.18 20.49 -3.01
CA GLY A 152 8.06 20.92 -2.17
C GLY A 152 6.71 20.43 -2.67
N ASN A 153 5.79 21.36 -2.84
CA ASN A 153 4.40 21.09 -3.24
C ASN A 153 4.23 20.74 -4.71
N LYS A 154 5.25 20.98 -5.52
CA LYS A 154 5.23 20.70 -6.96
C LYS A 154 5.30 19.21 -7.29
N ILE A 155 5.67 18.38 -6.33
CA ILE A 155 5.65 16.92 -6.48
C ILE A 155 4.94 16.28 -5.28
N SER A 156 3.96 15.43 -5.55
CA SER A 156 3.31 14.62 -4.51
C SER A 156 4.17 13.42 -4.13
N TRP A 157 3.91 12.82 -2.98
CA TRP A 157 4.48 11.53 -2.64
C TRP A 157 3.95 10.41 -3.53
N ALA A 158 2.68 10.50 -3.93
CA ALA A 158 2.07 9.55 -4.85
C ALA A 158 2.83 9.46 -6.17
N ASP A 159 3.07 10.62 -6.80
CA ASP A 159 3.86 10.66 -8.03
C ASP A 159 5.33 10.27 -7.80
N LEU A 160 5.92 10.72 -6.70
CA LEU A 160 7.33 10.46 -6.41
C LEU A 160 7.63 8.98 -6.19
N PHE A 161 6.71 8.22 -5.56
CA PHE A 161 6.87 6.78 -5.36
C PHE A 161 6.92 6.02 -6.68
N ILE A 162 6.02 6.34 -7.60
CA ILE A 162 5.95 5.66 -8.89
C ILE A 162 7.06 6.12 -9.84
N LEU A 163 7.37 7.41 -9.84
CA LEU A 163 8.49 7.95 -10.60
C LEU A 163 9.81 7.28 -10.20
N ALA A 164 10.00 7.04 -8.90
CA ALA A 164 11.20 6.35 -8.41
C ALA A 164 11.38 4.96 -9.03
N GLY A 165 10.30 4.22 -9.22
CA GLY A 165 10.32 2.93 -9.93
C GLY A 165 10.71 3.06 -11.40
N ASN A 166 10.13 4.03 -12.11
CA ASN A 166 10.48 4.29 -13.50
C ASN A 166 11.95 4.68 -13.66
N ILE A 167 12.41 5.67 -12.91
CA ILE A 167 13.80 6.13 -12.95
C ILE A 167 14.78 5.03 -12.56
N ALA A 168 14.40 4.16 -11.62
CA ALA A 168 15.22 3.01 -11.26
C ALA A 168 15.44 2.09 -12.45
N TYR A 169 14.40 1.75 -13.19
CA TYR A 169 14.52 0.94 -14.41
C TYR A 169 15.34 1.65 -15.48
N GLU A 170 15.09 2.94 -15.72
CA GLU A 170 15.80 3.73 -16.73
C GLU A 170 17.28 3.87 -16.41
N SER A 171 17.61 4.06 -15.14
CA SER A 171 19.00 4.13 -14.68
C SER A 171 19.78 2.82 -14.84
N MET A 172 19.06 1.70 -14.95
CA MET A 172 19.61 0.38 -15.26
C MET A 172 19.55 0.01 -16.75
N GLY A 173 19.06 0.91 -17.60
CA GLY A 173 19.05 0.76 -19.05
C GLY A 173 17.74 0.26 -19.66
N LEU A 174 16.68 0.05 -18.88
CA LEU A 174 15.36 -0.27 -19.42
C LEU A 174 14.67 1.02 -19.88
N LYS A 175 14.19 1.04 -21.12
CA LYS A 175 13.37 2.15 -21.62
C LYS A 175 11.92 1.95 -21.20
N THR A 176 11.41 2.81 -20.31
CA THR A 176 10.00 2.79 -19.90
C THR A 176 9.10 3.46 -20.98
N TYR A 177 7.78 3.22 -20.88
CA TYR A 177 6.83 3.84 -21.80
C TYR A 177 6.58 5.33 -21.51
N GLY A 178 7.04 5.81 -20.36
CA GLY A 178 6.84 7.18 -19.90
C GLY A 178 6.15 7.24 -18.55
N PHE A 179 5.84 8.47 -18.12
CA PHE A 179 5.25 8.74 -16.82
C PHE A 179 4.23 9.87 -16.90
N SER A 180 3.10 9.71 -16.22
CA SER A 180 2.11 10.76 -16.08
C SER A 180 2.08 11.25 -14.65
N TYR A 181 2.17 12.56 -14.48
CA TYR A 181 2.03 13.25 -13.20
C TYR A 181 0.56 13.60 -12.93
N GLY A 182 0.24 13.89 -11.67
CA GLY A 182 -1.08 14.41 -11.30
C GLY A 182 -1.84 13.59 -10.24
N ARG A 183 -1.16 12.66 -9.54
CA ARG A 183 -1.71 11.91 -8.41
C ARG A 183 -1.61 12.77 -7.15
N PRO A 184 -2.73 13.29 -6.60
CA PRO A 184 -2.69 14.08 -5.38
C PRO A 184 -2.38 13.20 -4.17
N ASP A 185 -1.75 13.79 -3.16
CA ASP A 185 -1.58 13.12 -1.88
C ASP A 185 -2.84 13.18 -1.04
N ILE A 186 -3.15 12.11 -0.30
CA ILE A 186 -3.98 12.19 0.90
C ILE A 186 -3.10 12.47 2.12
N TRP A 187 -3.71 13.00 3.18
CA TRP A 187 -3.01 13.40 4.39
C TRP A 187 -3.46 12.64 5.64
N HIS A 188 -4.20 11.58 5.44
CA HIS A 188 -4.68 10.64 6.44
C HIS A 188 -4.81 9.24 5.79
N PRO A 189 -4.88 8.17 6.58
CA PRO A 189 -5.20 6.84 6.05
C PRO A 189 -6.56 6.85 5.32
N GLU A 190 -6.75 5.98 4.38
CA GLU A 190 -8.07 5.77 3.76
C GLU A 190 -9.04 5.20 4.79
N ILE A 191 -10.25 5.78 4.88
CA ILE A 191 -11.16 5.59 5.99
C ILE A 191 -11.78 4.20 6.01
N ASP A 192 -12.20 3.71 4.88
CA ASP A 192 -13.06 2.54 4.79
C ASP A 192 -12.49 1.38 3.97
N ILE A 193 -11.17 1.23 3.94
CA ILE A 193 -10.55 0.06 3.35
C ILE A 193 -10.73 -1.14 4.26
N TYR A 194 -11.35 -2.19 3.71
CA TYR A 194 -11.49 -3.46 4.37
C TYR A 194 -10.27 -4.34 4.09
N TRP A 195 -9.68 -4.85 5.17
CA TRP A 195 -8.50 -5.69 5.13
C TRP A 195 -8.78 -7.16 5.45
N GLY A 196 -10.01 -7.48 5.80
CA GLY A 196 -10.47 -8.79 6.24
C GLY A 196 -10.73 -8.88 7.74
N PRO A 197 -11.35 -9.98 8.21
CA PRO A 197 -11.56 -10.24 9.63
C PRO A 197 -10.25 -10.33 10.39
N GLU A 198 -10.19 -9.82 11.61
CA GLU A 198 -8.95 -9.78 12.38
C GLU A 198 -8.46 -11.10 12.88
N ASP A 199 -9.37 -11.97 13.25
CA ASP A 199 -9.09 -13.33 13.65
C ASP A 199 -8.37 -14.13 12.54
N GLU A 200 -8.57 -13.73 11.29
CA GLU A 200 -7.88 -14.31 10.15
C GLU A 200 -6.60 -13.57 9.76
N ILE A 201 -6.66 -12.23 9.75
CA ILE A 201 -5.55 -11.40 9.29
C ILE A 201 -4.35 -11.38 10.25
N MET A 202 -4.58 -11.60 11.52
CA MET A 202 -3.55 -11.60 12.56
C MET A 202 -2.91 -12.96 12.77
N ALA A 203 -3.48 -14.02 12.18
CA ALA A 203 -2.96 -15.36 12.30
C ALA A 203 -1.76 -15.56 11.34
N PRO A 204 -0.60 -16.02 11.84
CA PRO A 204 0.61 -16.05 11.01
C PRO A 204 0.59 -17.11 9.91
N SER A 205 -0.30 -18.09 9.97
CA SER A 205 -0.35 -19.22 9.03
C SER A 205 -1.71 -19.44 8.40
N GLU A 206 -2.67 -18.56 8.66
CA GLU A 206 -4.03 -18.74 8.19
C GLU A 206 -4.15 -18.50 6.68
N ASN A 207 -4.89 -19.39 6.07
CA ASN A 207 -5.29 -19.26 4.69
C ASN A 207 -6.74 -18.77 4.62
N ARG A 208 -6.99 -17.73 3.83
CA ARG A 208 -8.31 -17.10 3.71
C ARG A 208 -9.22 -17.75 2.68
N TYR A 209 -8.74 -18.76 1.97
CA TYR A 209 -9.59 -19.56 1.10
C TYR A 209 -10.27 -20.64 1.94
N GLU A 210 -11.55 -20.90 1.70
CA GLU A 210 -12.25 -22.03 2.26
C GLU A 210 -11.69 -23.36 1.73
N ASP A 211 -11.31 -23.35 0.45
CA ASP A 211 -10.61 -24.47 -0.21
C ASP A 211 -9.30 -23.97 -0.77
N LEU A 212 -8.19 -24.63 -0.41
CA LEU A 212 -6.86 -24.29 -0.89
C LEU A 212 -6.67 -24.52 -2.40
N GLU A 213 -7.52 -25.34 -2.99
CA GLU A 213 -7.46 -25.67 -4.42
C GLU A 213 -8.45 -24.82 -5.23
N ASP A 214 -9.42 -24.19 -4.58
CA ASP A 214 -10.36 -23.24 -5.19
C ASP A 214 -10.08 -21.82 -4.75
N THR A 215 -9.33 -21.10 -5.57
CA THR A 215 -8.95 -19.70 -5.32
C THR A 215 -10.12 -18.73 -5.38
N SER A 216 -11.26 -19.15 -5.93
CA SER A 216 -12.48 -18.33 -5.99
C SER A 216 -13.14 -18.12 -4.63
N THR A 217 -12.77 -18.94 -3.63
CA THR A 217 -13.30 -18.87 -2.26
C THR A 217 -12.72 -17.71 -1.44
N LEU A 218 -11.70 -17.00 -1.92
CA LEU A 218 -11.22 -15.81 -1.23
C LEU A 218 -12.31 -14.74 -1.15
N GLU A 219 -12.56 -14.24 0.06
CA GLU A 219 -13.57 -13.22 0.33
C GLU A 219 -13.39 -12.01 -0.60
N THR A 220 -14.48 -11.56 -1.19
CA THR A 220 -14.53 -10.29 -1.91
C THR A 220 -14.75 -9.14 -0.91
N PRO A 221 -14.01 -8.03 -0.95
CA PRO A 221 -13.13 -7.56 -2.05
C PRO A 221 -11.63 -7.82 -1.85
N LEU A 222 -11.24 -8.74 -1.00
CA LEU A 222 -9.83 -8.93 -0.67
C LEU A 222 -8.97 -9.22 -1.91
N GLY A 223 -7.78 -8.62 -1.94
CA GLY A 223 -6.78 -8.83 -2.99
C GLY A 223 -5.64 -9.77 -2.58
N ALA A 224 -5.50 -10.06 -1.29
CA ALA A 224 -4.43 -10.89 -0.76
C ALA A 224 -4.96 -11.95 0.20
N THR A 225 -4.28 -13.08 0.26
CA THR A 225 -4.65 -14.20 1.14
C THR A 225 -4.28 -13.97 2.59
N HIS A 226 -3.40 -13.00 2.85
CA HIS A 226 -2.91 -12.72 4.18
C HIS A 226 -2.67 -11.21 4.33
N MET A 227 -3.18 -10.62 5.39
CA MET A 227 -2.88 -9.21 5.67
C MET A 227 -1.39 -9.03 5.91
N GLY A 228 -0.84 -7.95 5.36
CA GLY A 228 0.59 -7.66 5.45
C GLY A 228 1.41 -8.23 4.30
N LEU A 229 0.80 -9.01 3.43
CA LEU A 229 1.36 -9.44 2.15
C LEU A 229 0.66 -8.70 1.01
N ILE A 230 1.42 -8.24 0.02
CA ILE A 230 0.85 -7.48 -1.10
C ILE A 230 0.06 -8.39 -2.03
N TYR A 231 0.46 -9.66 -2.13
CA TYR A 231 -0.14 -10.60 -3.08
C TYR A 231 -0.26 -12.02 -2.53
N VAL A 232 0.84 -12.75 -2.30
CA VAL A 232 0.82 -14.14 -1.84
C VAL A 232 1.88 -14.40 -0.78
N ASN A 233 1.72 -15.47 -0.01
CA ASN A 233 2.74 -15.88 0.94
C ASN A 233 3.98 -16.41 0.21
N PRO A 234 5.16 -15.78 0.32
CA PRO A 234 6.38 -16.20 -0.36
C PRO A 234 6.92 -17.55 0.15
N GLU A 235 6.48 -17.99 1.32
CA GLU A 235 6.84 -19.31 1.87
C GLU A 235 5.92 -20.45 1.33
N GLY A 236 5.02 -20.11 0.42
CA GLY A 236 4.05 -21.04 -0.14
C GLY A 236 2.74 -21.07 0.63
N VAL A 237 1.75 -21.74 0.08
CA VAL A 237 0.42 -21.87 0.67
C VAL A 237 0.53 -22.58 2.02
N ASN A 238 0.06 -21.92 3.08
CA ASN A 238 0.18 -22.41 4.48
C ASN A 238 1.65 -22.69 4.89
N GLY A 239 2.61 -21.91 4.38
CA GLY A 239 4.02 -22.10 4.68
C GLY A 239 4.64 -23.37 4.09
N LYS A 240 3.98 -23.98 3.11
CA LYS A 240 4.47 -25.18 2.42
C LYS A 240 4.81 -24.84 0.99
N PRO A 241 6.08 -24.94 0.59
CA PRO A 241 6.50 -24.67 -0.79
C PRO A 241 5.81 -25.62 -1.77
N ASP A 242 4.90 -25.10 -2.55
CA ASP A 242 4.21 -25.81 -3.64
C ASP A 242 4.02 -24.83 -4.80
N PRO A 243 4.84 -24.93 -5.87
CA PRO A 243 4.78 -23.99 -6.97
C PRO A 243 3.43 -23.97 -7.70
N MET A 244 2.72 -25.09 -7.77
CA MET A 244 1.43 -25.15 -8.45
C MET A 244 0.34 -24.44 -7.64
N LYS A 245 0.27 -24.67 -6.35
CA LYS A 245 -0.68 -23.99 -5.47
C LYS A 245 -0.37 -22.49 -5.39
N THR A 246 0.90 -22.14 -5.27
CA THR A 246 1.33 -20.74 -5.29
C THR A 246 0.94 -20.06 -6.61
N ALA A 247 1.09 -20.72 -7.75
CA ALA A 247 0.70 -20.18 -9.05
C ALA A 247 -0.80 -19.89 -9.14
N LEU A 248 -1.67 -20.72 -8.55
CA LEU A 248 -3.10 -20.47 -8.48
C LEU A 248 -3.39 -19.21 -7.65
N HIS A 249 -2.77 -19.06 -6.50
CA HIS A 249 -2.92 -17.87 -5.66
C HIS A 249 -2.40 -16.60 -6.34
N VAL A 250 -1.26 -16.68 -7.03
CA VAL A 250 -0.73 -15.56 -7.81
C VAL A 250 -1.73 -15.13 -8.87
N ARG A 251 -2.24 -16.06 -9.67
CA ARG A 251 -3.23 -15.74 -10.73
C ARG A 251 -4.48 -15.07 -10.16
N GLU A 252 -5.06 -15.62 -9.10
CA GLU A 252 -6.24 -15.04 -8.46
C GLU A 252 -5.96 -13.62 -7.93
N THR A 253 -4.89 -13.44 -7.19
CA THR A 253 -4.54 -12.15 -6.60
C THR A 253 -4.30 -11.08 -7.66
N PHE A 254 -3.55 -11.41 -8.71
CA PHE A 254 -3.28 -10.46 -9.78
C PHE A 254 -4.49 -10.20 -10.67
N ALA A 255 -5.38 -11.20 -10.88
CA ALA A 255 -6.66 -10.97 -11.54
C ALA A 255 -7.52 -9.97 -10.76
N ARG A 256 -7.48 -10.00 -9.42
CA ARG A 256 -8.14 -9.00 -8.55
C ARG A 256 -7.53 -7.60 -8.61
N MET A 257 -6.34 -7.48 -9.18
CA MET A 257 -5.70 -6.20 -9.52
C MET A 257 -5.92 -5.81 -10.99
N ALA A 258 -6.80 -6.49 -11.72
CA ALA A 258 -7.10 -6.32 -13.14
C ALA A 258 -5.96 -6.74 -14.09
N MET A 259 -5.13 -7.70 -13.70
CA MET A 259 -4.06 -8.24 -14.55
C MET A 259 -4.43 -9.63 -15.08
N ASN A 260 -4.15 -9.86 -16.35
CA ASN A 260 -4.20 -11.20 -16.94
C ASN A 260 -2.90 -11.98 -16.65
N ASP A 261 -2.84 -13.23 -17.10
CA ASP A 261 -1.69 -14.11 -16.85
C ASP A 261 -0.39 -13.61 -17.50
N GLU A 262 -0.48 -13.02 -18.68
CA GLU A 262 0.68 -12.47 -19.39
C GLU A 262 1.25 -11.25 -18.67
N GLU A 263 0.38 -10.32 -18.25
CA GLU A 263 0.76 -9.16 -17.47
C GLU A 263 1.32 -9.55 -16.10
N THR A 264 0.72 -10.55 -15.46
CA THR A 264 1.19 -11.10 -14.18
C THR A 264 2.59 -11.70 -14.33
N ALA A 265 2.82 -12.50 -15.35
CA ALA A 265 4.13 -13.09 -15.63
C ALA A 265 5.17 -12.00 -15.96
N ALA A 266 4.82 -11.01 -16.77
CA ALA A 266 5.69 -9.91 -17.11
C ALA A 266 6.08 -9.07 -15.88
N LEU A 267 5.13 -8.77 -15.01
CA LEU A 267 5.37 -7.99 -13.79
C LEU A 267 6.24 -8.78 -12.80
N THR A 268 5.87 -10.02 -12.50
CA THR A 268 6.57 -10.83 -11.49
C THR A 268 7.97 -11.20 -11.95
N ALA A 269 8.13 -11.72 -13.16
CA ALA A 269 9.43 -12.07 -13.72
C ALA A 269 10.28 -10.81 -13.94
N GLY A 270 9.71 -9.75 -14.51
CA GLY A 270 10.41 -8.50 -14.76
C GLY A 270 10.88 -7.82 -13.49
N GLY A 271 10.02 -7.74 -12.48
CA GLY A 271 10.36 -7.13 -11.19
C GLY A 271 11.42 -7.90 -10.42
N HIS A 272 11.35 -9.23 -10.44
CA HIS A 272 12.29 -10.10 -9.73
C HIS A 272 13.64 -10.31 -10.47
N THR A 273 13.82 -9.74 -11.63
CA THR A 273 15.14 -9.69 -12.29
C THR A 273 16.08 -8.67 -11.64
N VAL A 274 15.55 -7.75 -10.83
CA VAL A 274 16.32 -6.74 -10.12
C VAL A 274 16.28 -7.01 -8.61
N GLY A 275 17.43 -6.88 -7.95
CA GLY A 275 17.55 -7.12 -6.51
C GLY A 275 17.84 -8.59 -6.18
N LYS A 276 17.44 -8.99 -4.97
CA LYS A 276 17.65 -10.34 -4.45
C LYS A 276 16.32 -10.94 -4.03
N ALA A 277 16.18 -12.25 -4.17
CA ALA A 277 15.13 -13.01 -3.49
C ALA A 277 15.43 -12.99 -1.98
N LEU A 278 14.53 -12.34 -1.22
CA LEU A 278 14.62 -12.27 0.24
C LEU A 278 13.44 -13.01 0.82
N SER A 279 13.67 -13.86 1.82
CA SER A 279 12.57 -14.35 2.63
C SER A 279 12.02 -13.23 3.52
N LEU A 280 10.75 -13.33 3.96
CA LEU A 280 10.13 -12.33 4.83
C LEU A 280 10.91 -12.09 6.12
N ILE A 281 11.58 -13.10 6.66
CA ILE A 281 12.42 -12.98 7.85
C ILE A 281 13.70 -12.14 7.63
N HIS A 282 14.07 -11.91 6.37
CA HIS A 282 15.23 -11.11 6.00
C HIS A 282 14.87 -9.70 5.53
N ILE A 283 13.58 -9.38 5.42
CA ILE A 283 13.12 -8.04 5.01
C ILE A 283 13.36 -6.99 6.11
N SER A 284 13.46 -7.42 7.35
CA SER A 284 13.59 -6.52 8.50
C SER A 284 14.96 -5.86 8.65
N GLU A 285 16.03 -6.43 8.07
CA GLU A 285 17.35 -5.84 8.15
C GLU A 285 18.08 -5.91 6.80
N PRO A 286 18.79 -4.83 6.41
CA PRO A 286 19.83 -4.94 5.42
C PRO A 286 20.99 -5.64 6.13
N THR A 287 20.88 -6.94 6.30
CA THR A 287 21.97 -7.67 6.90
C THR A 287 23.16 -7.63 5.96
N ARG A 288 24.30 -7.25 6.48
CA ARG A 288 25.59 -7.39 5.78
C ARG A 288 25.80 -8.81 5.23
N LEU A 289 25.09 -9.79 5.78
CA LEU A 289 25.03 -11.19 5.35
C LEU A 289 24.18 -11.44 4.11
N GLY A 290 23.21 -10.61 3.81
CA GLY A 290 22.44 -10.67 2.55
C GLY A 290 23.23 -10.15 1.35
N MET A 291 24.45 -9.72 1.56
CA MET A 291 25.35 -9.22 0.53
C MET A 291 26.41 -10.24 0.09
N ILE A 292 26.21 -11.53 0.37
CA ILE A 292 27.05 -12.62 -0.13
C ILE A 292 26.32 -13.36 -1.22
#